data_760a78641465a07fdd5427716e7c19dc
#
_entry.id   760a78641465a07fdd5427716e7c19dc
#
_cell.length_a   1.000
_cell.length_b   1.000
_cell.length_c   1.000
_cell.angle_alpha   90.00
_cell.angle_beta   90.00
_cell.angle_gamma   90.00
#
_symmetry.space_group_name_H-M   'P 1'
#
loop_
_entity.id
_entity.type
_entity.pdbx_description
1 polymer ?
#
loop_
_entity_poly.entity_id
_entity_poly.type
_entity_poly.pdbx_seq_one_letter_code
_entity_poly.pdbx_strand_id
1 'polypeptide(L)'
;MTSQHTADYPTLQEVLRLPVFAGCTVCGGAAGLGRRVSGVNLTDTPDYARWLAQGELLITTGFSIADDPQAIRGLLPTAAEQGLSGVGIKPGRYLPNPLPTELAETADRL
;
A
#
# COMPACT_ATOMS: atom_id res chain seq x y z
N MET A 1 -9.66 10.08 -26.06
CA MET A 1 -10.28 9.77 -24.83
C MET A 1 -10.01 10.81 -23.78
N THR A 2 -10.99 11.15 -23.11
CA THR A 2 -10.81 12.05 -22.03
C THR A 2 -10.13 11.35 -20.89
N SER A 3 -9.00 11.86 -20.52
CA SER A 3 -8.37 11.36 -19.33
C SER A 3 -9.23 11.72 -18.14
N GLN A 4 -9.40 10.79 -17.27
CA GLN A 4 -9.91 11.05 -15.97
C GLN A 4 -8.91 11.92 -15.23
N HIS A 5 -9.36 13.03 -14.69
CA HIS A 5 -8.49 13.86 -13.86
C HIS A 5 -8.29 13.18 -12.51
N THR A 6 -7.07 13.18 -12.02
CA THR A 6 -6.78 12.60 -10.71
C THR A 6 -7.60 13.24 -9.60
N ALA A 7 -7.99 14.50 -9.77
CA ALA A 7 -8.84 15.20 -8.80
C ALA A 7 -10.21 14.54 -8.63
N ASP A 8 -10.66 13.74 -9.60
CA ASP A 8 -11.93 13.03 -9.53
C ASP A 8 -11.84 11.74 -8.72
N TYR A 9 -10.63 11.27 -8.45
CA TYR A 9 -10.45 10.07 -7.64
C TYR A 9 -10.57 10.41 -6.15
N PRO A 10 -11.06 9.46 -5.33
CA PRO A 10 -11.07 9.66 -3.89
C PRO A 10 -9.64 9.71 -3.32
N THR A 11 -9.49 10.38 -2.21
CA THR A 11 -8.23 10.33 -1.47
C THR A 11 -8.11 9.00 -0.74
N LEU A 12 -6.88 8.64 -0.36
CA LEU A 12 -6.66 7.45 0.44
C LEU A 12 -7.45 7.50 1.75
N GLN A 13 -7.52 8.66 2.39
CA GLN A 13 -8.30 8.84 3.60
C GLN A 13 -9.78 8.52 3.36
N GLU A 14 -10.34 8.98 2.25
CA GLU A 14 -11.73 8.70 1.90
C GLU A 14 -11.96 7.21 1.65
N VAL A 15 -11.03 6.56 0.95
CA VAL A 15 -11.11 5.13 0.68
C VAL A 15 -11.10 4.33 1.98
N LEU A 16 -10.26 4.72 2.93
CA LEU A 16 -10.15 4.01 4.20
C LEU A 16 -11.40 4.14 5.08
N ARG A 17 -12.29 5.08 4.76
CA ARG A 17 -13.57 5.22 5.46
C ARG A 17 -14.64 4.25 4.96
N LEU A 18 -14.39 3.56 3.86
CA LEU A 18 -15.35 2.59 3.35
C LEU A 18 -15.49 1.41 4.30
N PRO A 19 -16.70 0.82 4.40
CA PRO A 19 -16.93 -0.27 5.36
C PRO A 19 -15.99 -1.46 5.20
N VAL A 20 -15.54 -1.74 3.98
CA VAL A 20 -14.62 -2.86 3.72
C VAL A 20 -13.27 -2.66 4.44
N PHE A 21 -12.92 -1.42 4.77
CA PHE A 21 -11.68 -1.11 5.49
C PHE A 21 -11.90 -0.83 6.96
N ALA A 22 -13.09 -1.13 7.49
CA ALA A 22 -13.35 -1.00 8.91
C ALA A 22 -12.37 -1.86 9.69
N GLY A 23 -11.77 -1.29 10.73
CA GLY A 23 -10.76 -1.98 11.52
C GLY A 23 -9.33 -1.81 11.03
N CYS A 24 -9.13 -1.18 9.86
CA CYS A 24 -7.77 -0.88 9.40
C CYS A 24 -7.16 0.24 10.23
N THR A 25 -5.85 0.14 10.44
CA THR A 25 -5.08 1.13 11.19
C THR A 25 -4.00 1.70 10.27
N VAL A 26 -3.84 3.02 10.29
CA VAL A 26 -2.74 3.68 9.60
C VAL A 26 -1.51 3.56 10.50
N CYS A 27 -0.55 2.73 10.11
CA CYS A 27 0.64 2.46 10.91
C CYS A 27 1.79 3.41 10.60
N GLY A 28 1.76 4.09 9.46
CA GLY A 28 2.80 5.03 9.07
C GLY A 28 2.40 5.74 7.80
N GLY A 29 3.14 6.81 7.47
CA GLY A 29 2.93 7.55 6.23
C GLY A 29 1.66 8.40 6.22
N ALA A 30 1.23 8.90 7.38
CA ALA A 30 0.00 9.70 7.47
C ALA A 30 -0.01 10.90 6.53
N ALA A 31 1.15 11.44 6.19
CA ALA A 31 1.24 12.55 5.23
C ALA A 31 0.73 12.17 3.84
N GLY A 32 0.67 10.87 3.52
CA GLY A 32 0.19 10.38 2.24
C GLY A 32 -1.32 10.16 2.16
N LEU A 33 -2.06 10.44 3.22
CA LEU A 33 -3.51 10.20 3.23
C LEU A 33 -4.28 11.06 2.22
N GLY A 34 -3.69 12.14 1.76
CA GLY A 34 -4.28 12.98 0.72
C GLY A 34 -4.05 12.49 -0.71
N ARG A 35 -3.29 11.42 -0.90
CA ARG A 35 -3.03 10.89 -2.23
C ARG A 35 -4.30 10.34 -2.85
N ARG A 36 -4.43 10.54 -4.17
CA ARG A 36 -5.59 10.04 -4.91
C ARG A 36 -5.43 8.56 -5.22
N VAL A 37 -6.52 7.81 -5.10
CA VAL A 37 -6.52 6.37 -5.32
C VAL A 37 -7.23 6.08 -6.63
N SER A 38 -6.48 5.61 -7.63
CA SER A 38 -7.04 5.29 -8.95
C SER A 38 -7.66 3.89 -9.02
N GLY A 39 -7.35 3.04 -8.07
CA GLY A 39 -7.88 1.68 -8.01
C GLY A 39 -7.27 0.92 -6.86
N VAL A 40 -7.78 -0.27 -6.62
CA VAL A 40 -7.29 -1.17 -5.58
C VAL A 40 -6.86 -2.47 -6.25
N ASN A 41 -5.67 -2.95 -5.91
CA ASN A 41 -5.12 -4.16 -6.49
C ASN A 41 -4.67 -5.10 -5.38
N LEU A 42 -5.21 -6.31 -5.40
CA LEU A 42 -4.81 -7.36 -4.46
C LEU A 42 -3.86 -8.30 -5.18
N THR A 43 -2.63 -8.36 -4.72
CA THR A 43 -1.65 -9.25 -5.32
C THR A 43 -0.63 -9.71 -4.29
N ASP A 44 -0.23 -10.97 -4.42
CA ASP A 44 0.77 -11.60 -3.58
C ASP A 44 1.85 -12.29 -4.42
N THR A 45 2.04 -11.83 -5.66
CA THR A 45 3.07 -12.39 -6.54
C THR A 45 4.42 -11.72 -6.29
N PRO A 46 5.54 -12.42 -6.52
CA PRO A 46 6.88 -11.84 -6.33
C PRO A 46 7.14 -10.64 -7.24
N ASP A 47 6.53 -10.61 -8.42
CA ASP A 47 6.71 -9.54 -9.39
C ASP A 47 5.54 -8.55 -9.36
N TYR A 48 5.00 -8.30 -8.19
CA TYR A 48 3.80 -7.49 -8.01
C TYR A 48 3.88 -6.10 -8.66
N ALA A 49 5.08 -5.51 -8.70
CA ALA A 49 5.24 -4.17 -9.27
C ALA A 49 4.86 -4.11 -10.75
N ARG A 50 4.96 -5.23 -11.47
CA ARG A 50 4.61 -5.28 -12.88
C ARG A 50 3.10 -5.13 -13.14
N TRP A 51 2.30 -5.44 -12.12
CA TRP A 51 0.85 -5.51 -12.26
C TRP A 51 0.15 -4.29 -11.67
N LEU A 52 0.92 -3.34 -11.17
CA LEU A 52 0.38 -2.17 -10.50
C LEU A 52 0.53 -0.93 -11.37
N ALA A 53 -0.48 -0.09 -11.35
CA ALA A 53 -0.47 1.19 -12.04
C ALA A 53 -0.33 2.32 -11.03
N GLN A 54 0.15 3.46 -11.50
CA GLN A 54 0.29 4.65 -10.68
C GLN A 54 -1.03 5.02 -10.02
N GLY A 55 -0.98 5.35 -8.75
CA GLY A 55 -2.15 5.75 -7.97
C GLY A 55 -2.93 4.60 -7.36
N GLU A 56 -2.58 3.36 -7.65
CA GLU A 56 -3.28 2.22 -7.06
C GLU A 56 -2.90 2.00 -5.60
N LEU A 57 -3.85 1.48 -4.83
CA LEU A 57 -3.63 1.00 -3.48
C LEU A 57 -3.35 -0.50 -3.56
N LEU A 58 -2.17 -0.90 -3.14
CA LEU A 58 -1.80 -2.31 -3.10
C LEU A 58 -2.30 -2.94 -1.80
N ILE A 59 -2.99 -4.07 -1.91
CA ILE A 59 -3.36 -4.89 -0.75
C ILE A 59 -2.63 -6.22 -0.86
N THR A 60 -1.92 -6.60 0.19
CA THR A 60 -1.12 -7.83 0.18
C THR A 60 -1.15 -8.50 1.55
N THR A 61 -0.98 -9.82 1.56
CA THR A 61 -0.76 -10.57 2.81
C THR A 61 0.71 -10.70 3.15
N GLY A 62 1.60 -10.36 2.20
CA GLY A 62 3.03 -10.52 2.36
C GLY A 62 3.53 -11.92 2.02
N PHE A 63 2.70 -12.77 1.43
CA PHE A 63 3.06 -14.15 1.11
C PHE A 63 4.36 -14.25 0.31
N SER A 64 4.51 -13.44 -0.71
CA SER A 64 5.66 -13.52 -1.62
C SER A 64 6.96 -13.00 -1.02
N ILE A 65 6.88 -12.26 0.09
CA ILE A 65 8.05 -11.63 0.71
C ILE A 65 8.30 -12.11 2.14
N ALA A 66 7.51 -13.08 2.62
CA ALA A 66 7.45 -13.46 4.04
C ALA A 66 8.81 -13.86 4.61
N ASP A 67 9.63 -14.56 3.83
CA ASP A 67 10.92 -15.08 4.28
C ASP A 67 12.11 -14.30 3.74
N ASP A 68 11.87 -13.13 3.17
CA ASP A 68 12.92 -12.33 2.54
C ASP A 68 12.98 -10.94 3.19
N PRO A 69 13.90 -10.73 4.15
CA PRO A 69 14.03 -9.43 4.81
C PRO A 69 14.32 -8.28 3.84
N GLN A 70 15.06 -8.54 2.76
CA GLN A 70 15.34 -7.50 1.77
C GLN A 70 14.08 -7.11 1.00
N ALA A 71 13.25 -8.09 0.65
CA ALA A 71 11.99 -7.82 -0.03
C ALA A 71 11.03 -7.04 0.88
N ILE A 72 11.00 -7.37 2.16
CA ILE A 72 10.19 -6.63 3.13
C ILE A 72 10.66 -5.18 3.21
N ARG A 73 11.95 -4.95 3.32
CA ARG A 73 12.50 -3.59 3.36
C ARG A 73 12.30 -2.83 2.06
N GLY A 74 12.25 -3.52 0.94
CA GLY A 74 12.06 -2.92 -0.37
C GLY A 74 10.61 -2.65 -0.75
N LEU A 75 9.65 -3.17 0.01
CA LEU A 75 8.24 -3.07 -0.35
C LEU A 75 7.77 -1.62 -0.50
N LEU A 76 7.99 -0.79 0.51
CA LEU A 76 7.52 0.59 0.49
C LEU A 76 8.32 1.48 -0.47
N PRO A 77 9.66 1.38 -0.53
CA PRO A 77 10.41 2.12 -1.55
C PRO A 77 9.96 1.77 -2.97
N THR A 78 9.72 0.51 -3.26
CA THR A 78 9.22 0.09 -4.58
C THR A 78 7.85 0.68 -4.85
N ALA A 79 6.95 0.65 -3.87
CA ALA A 79 5.63 1.24 -4.00
C ALA A 79 5.72 2.74 -4.29
N ALA A 80 6.61 3.45 -3.61
CA ALA A 80 6.82 4.87 -3.84
C ALA A 80 7.34 5.15 -5.24
N GLU A 81 8.28 4.35 -5.73
CA GLU A 81 8.80 4.48 -7.09
C GLU A 81 7.72 4.26 -8.14
N GLN A 82 6.81 3.34 -7.88
CA GLN A 82 5.69 3.06 -8.79
C GLN A 82 4.59 4.11 -8.69
N GLY A 83 4.68 5.02 -7.74
CA GLY A 83 3.66 6.05 -7.55
C GLY A 83 2.37 5.51 -6.98
N LEU A 84 2.42 4.44 -6.20
CA LEU A 84 1.23 3.88 -5.55
C LEU A 84 0.70 4.84 -4.50
N SER A 85 -0.61 4.80 -4.27
CA SER A 85 -1.23 5.63 -3.26
C SER A 85 -1.00 5.12 -1.85
N GLY A 86 -0.80 3.82 -1.69
CA GLY A 86 -0.54 3.22 -0.39
C GLY A 86 -0.39 1.72 -0.48
N VAL A 87 -0.06 1.13 0.66
CA VAL A 87 0.08 -0.32 0.79
C VAL A 87 -0.70 -0.76 2.01
N GLY A 88 -1.67 -1.65 1.81
CA GLY A 88 -2.41 -2.30 2.88
C GLY A 88 -1.88 -3.70 3.10
N ILE A 89 -1.57 -4.04 4.34
CA ILE A 89 -1.02 -5.34 4.69
C ILE A 89 -1.92 -6.02 5.70
N LYS A 90 -2.23 -7.30 5.46
CA LYS A 90 -2.89 -8.14 6.45
C LYS A 90 -1.81 -8.90 7.21
N PRO A 91 -1.50 -8.48 8.46
CA PRO A 91 -0.44 -9.15 9.23
C PRO A 91 -0.93 -10.43 9.89
N GLY A 92 0.00 -11.19 10.41
CA GLY A 92 -0.28 -12.32 11.29
C GLY A 92 -0.07 -13.67 10.64
N ARG A 93 -0.30 -13.82 9.34
CA ARG A 93 -0.12 -15.10 8.67
C ARG A 93 1.29 -15.25 8.09
N TYR A 94 1.70 -14.27 7.30
CA TYR A 94 2.99 -14.31 6.60
C TYR A 94 3.95 -13.27 7.14
N LEU A 95 3.45 -12.14 7.61
CA LEU A 95 4.24 -11.11 8.25
C LEU A 95 3.82 -11.01 9.72
N PRO A 96 4.74 -10.58 10.61
CA PRO A 96 4.43 -10.52 12.03
C PRO A 96 3.26 -9.57 12.35
N ASN A 97 2.60 -9.84 13.46
CA ASN A 97 1.60 -8.94 14.02
C ASN A 97 2.02 -8.61 15.45
N PRO A 98 2.39 -7.37 15.78
CA PRO A 98 2.39 -6.20 14.89
C PRO A 98 3.47 -6.25 13.82
N LEU A 99 3.28 -5.47 12.76
CA LEU A 99 4.27 -5.36 11.69
C LEU A 99 5.58 -4.78 12.24
N PRO A 100 6.73 -5.10 11.59
CA PRO A 100 8.00 -4.50 12.01
C PRO A 100 7.93 -2.98 12.02
N THR A 101 8.45 -2.35 13.07
CA THR A 101 8.41 -0.90 13.21
C THR A 101 9.15 -0.19 12.09
N GLU A 102 10.14 -0.82 11.48
CA GLU A 102 10.88 -0.23 10.38
C GLU A 102 9.99 0.06 9.17
N LEU A 103 8.89 -0.68 8.99
CA LEU A 103 7.94 -0.39 7.92
C LEU A 103 7.24 0.95 8.15
N ALA A 104 6.78 1.19 9.37
CA ALA A 104 6.15 2.46 9.71
C ALA A 104 7.14 3.63 9.56
N GLU A 105 8.37 3.44 10.02
CA GLU A 105 9.40 4.46 9.90
C GLU A 105 9.72 4.76 8.44
N THR A 106 9.81 3.74 7.61
CA THR A 106 10.04 3.92 6.17
C THR A 106 8.86 4.66 5.53
N ALA A 107 7.63 4.30 5.87
CA ALA A 107 6.44 4.97 5.35
C ALA A 107 6.45 6.47 5.71
N ASP A 108 6.88 6.80 6.92
CA ASP A 108 6.93 8.19 7.36
C ASP A 108 7.96 9.01 6.59
N ARG A 109 8.99 8.38 6.04
CA ARG A 109 10.01 9.03 5.22
C ARG A 109 9.61 9.20 3.76
N LEU A 110 8.66 8.45 3.30
CA LEU A 110 8.18 8.48 1.91
C LEU A 110 6.93 9.33 1.79
#